data_5055ce97654a549a79f8a50c35b52632
#
_entry.id   5055ce97654a549a79f8a50c35b52632
#
_cell.length_a   1.000
_cell.length_b   1.000
_cell.length_c   1.000
_cell.angle_alpha   90.00
_cell.angle_beta   90.00
_cell.angle_gamma   90.00
#
_symmetry.space_group_name_H-M   'P 1'
#
loop_
_entity.id
_entity.type
_entity.pdbx_description
1 polymer ?
#
loop_
_entity_poly.entity_id
_entity_poly.type
_entity_poly.pdbx_seq_one_letter_code
_entity_poly.pdbx_strand_id
1 'polypeptide(L)'
;MKRFTVMVVTLLIAASGHIAVQAEPVTLQARLVLGTSQEQKDQMEASTGIKRKLARVFKWKHYYELNSKQMNIADTVTKSAKLSRAAQIKVTNRKNGKVAVTLFSKGKMLVQKTQNLKPGSHMVLAGNTESDSAWFIVLSDSN
;
A
#
# COMPACT_ATOMS: atom_id res chain seq x y z
N MET A 1 54.46 14.27 -57.58
CA MET A 1 53.76 13.25 -56.82
C MET A 1 53.03 13.95 -55.65
N LYS A 2 51.69 14.01 -55.71
CA LYS A 2 50.92 14.57 -54.63
C LYS A 2 50.60 13.43 -53.64
N ARG A 3 51.08 13.55 -52.40
CA ARG A 3 50.75 12.64 -51.36
C ARG A 3 49.42 13.11 -50.74
N PHE A 4 48.39 12.30 -50.94
CA PHE A 4 47.11 12.51 -50.22
C PHE A 4 47.22 11.89 -48.82
N THR A 5 47.23 12.73 -47.78
CA THR A 5 47.12 12.32 -46.42
C THR A 5 45.64 12.11 -46.12
N VAL A 6 45.22 10.87 -46.01
CA VAL A 6 43.88 10.52 -45.54
C VAL A 6 43.86 10.71 -44.04
N MET A 7 43.17 11.75 -43.61
CA MET A 7 42.93 11.98 -42.19
C MET A 7 41.70 11.12 -41.75
N VAL A 8 42.00 10.05 -41.08
CA VAL A 8 40.92 9.21 -40.46
C VAL A 8 40.44 9.95 -39.23
N VAL A 9 39.29 10.57 -39.32
CA VAL A 9 38.58 11.10 -38.15
C VAL A 9 37.86 9.96 -37.47
N THR A 10 38.44 9.45 -36.37
CA THR A 10 37.77 8.47 -35.52
C THR A 10 36.72 9.20 -34.70
N LEU A 11 35.46 9.03 -35.07
CA LEU A 11 34.33 9.56 -34.31
C LEU A 11 34.11 8.64 -33.09
N LEU A 12 34.57 9.05 -31.91
CA LEU A 12 34.24 8.40 -30.65
C LEU A 12 32.77 8.76 -30.32
N ILE A 13 31.87 7.86 -30.62
CA ILE A 13 30.50 7.94 -30.11
C ILE A 13 30.56 7.49 -28.64
N ALA A 14 30.58 8.45 -27.72
CA ALA A 14 30.36 8.20 -26.33
C ALA A 14 28.88 7.81 -26.17
N ALA A 15 28.60 6.51 -26.10
CA ALA A 15 27.29 6.02 -25.68
C ALA A 15 27.12 6.40 -24.22
N SER A 16 26.50 7.53 -23.93
CA SER A 16 26.02 7.86 -22.59
C SER A 16 24.90 6.89 -22.28
N GLY A 17 25.24 5.78 -21.63
CA GLY A 17 24.25 4.86 -21.09
C GLY A 17 23.44 5.58 -20.01
N HIS A 18 22.25 6.02 -20.37
CA HIS A 18 21.29 6.48 -19.40
C HIS A 18 20.79 5.23 -18.66
N ILE A 19 21.31 5.00 -17.46
CA ILE A 19 20.73 4.02 -16.55
C ILE A 19 19.44 4.67 -16.06
N ALA A 20 18.30 4.26 -16.64
CA ALA A 20 17.00 4.63 -16.12
C ALA A 20 16.85 3.92 -14.76
N VAL A 21 16.99 4.65 -13.66
CA VAL A 21 16.62 4.18 -12.34
C VAL A 21 15.10 4.09 -12.34
N GLN A 22 14.55 2.90 -12.61
CA GLN A 22 13.14 2.66 -12.43
C GLN A 22 12.88 2.64 -10.92
N ALA A 23 12.08 3.60 -10.44
CA ALA A 23 11.57 3.56 -9.09
C ALA A 23 10.75 2.27 -8.93
N GLU A 24 11.10 1.44 -7.95
CA GLU A 24 10.41 0.19 -7.69
C GLU A 24 8.97 0.48 -7.27
N PRO A 25 7.98 -0.25 -7.85
CA PRO A 25 6.61 -0.12 -7.41
C PRO A 25 6.47 -0.63 -5.98
N VAL A 26 5.56 -0.02 -5.22
CA VAL A 26 5.19 -0.50 -3.90
C VAL A 26 4.11 -1.56 -4.06
N THR A 27 4.33 -2.74 -3.48
CA THR A 27 3.33 -3.80 -3.43
C THR A 27 2.75 -3.86 -2.02
N LEU A 28 1.47 -3.59 -1.91
CA LEU A 28 0.75 -3.52 -0.63
C LEU A 28 -0.31 -4.60 -0.55
N GLN A 29 -0.49 -5.12 0.65
CA GLN A 29 -1.64 -5.93 0.99
C GLN A 29 -2.60 -5.08 1.83
N ALA A 30 -3.81 -4.88 1.34
CA ALA A 30 -4.87 -4.19 2.04
C ALA A 30 -5.86 -5.21 2.59
N ARG A 31 -6.14 -5.14 3.90
CA ARG A 31 -7.07 -6.05 4.57
C ARG A 31 -8.17 -5.26 5.25
N LEU A 32 -9.40 -5.71 5.06
CA LEU A 32 -10.55 -5.25 5.81
C LEU A 32 -10.73 -6.15 7.02
N VAL A 33 -10.63 -5.58 8.22
CA VAL A 33 -10.69 -6.30 9.48
C VAL A 33 -11.88 -5.80 10.30
N LEU A 34 -12.67 -6.73 10.79
CA LEU A 34 -13.77 -6.47 11.75
C LEU A 34 -13.28 -6.74 13.17
N GLY A 35 -13.38 -5.74 14.04
CA GLY A 35 -13.25 -5.91 15.48
C GLY A 35 -14.63 -5.98 16.11
N THR A 36 -14.91 -7.00 16.91
CA THR A 36 -16.23 -7.21 17.50
C THR A 36 -16.13 -7.88 18.86
N SER A 37 -17.14 -7.64 19.69
CA SER A 37 -17.29 -8.35 20.96
C SER A 37 -17.96 -9.72 20.79
N GLN A 38 -18.55 -9.99 19.63
CA GLN A 38 -19.29 -11.22 19.35
C GLN A 38 -18.45 -12.18 18.50
N GLU A 39 -18.48 -13.45 18.87
CA GLU A 39 -17.83 -14.50 18.09
C GLU A 39 -18.58 -14.74 16.78
N GLN A 40 -17.83 -14.80 15.68
CA GLN A 40 -18.33 -15.04 14.32
C GLN A 40 -17.74 -16.35 13.81
N LYS A 41 -18.51 -17.44 13.88
CA LYS A 41 -18.01 -18.79 13.54
C LYS A 41 -17.67 -18.98 12.07
N ASP A 42 -18.32 -18.23 11.18
CA ASP A 42 -18.16 -18.36 9.73
C ASP A 42 -17.13 -17.40 9.14
N GLN A 43 -16.45 -16.61 9.97
CA GLN A 43 -15.47 -15.63 9.53
C GLN A 43 -14.05 -16.11 9.82
N MET A 44 -13.15 -15.76 8.91
CA MET A 44 -11.72 -16.04 9.06
C MET A 44 -11.11 -15.11 10.11
N GLU A 45 -10.46 -15.66 11.11
CA GLU A 45 -9.73 -14.85 12.08
C GLU A 45 -8.60 -14.07 11.42
N ALA A 46 -8.39 -12.84 11.85
CA ALA A 46 -7.20 -12.07 11.46
C ALA A 46 -5.93 -12.77 11.95
N SER A 47 -4.83 -12.55 11.25
CA SER A 47 -3.54 -13.14 11.65
C SER A 47 -3.14 -12.69 13.06
N THR A 48 -2.33 -13.51 13.73
CA THR A 48 -1.84 -13.22 15.08
C THR A 48 -1.13 -11.87 15.16
N GLY A 49 -0.35 -11.52 14.14
CA GLY A 49 0.36 -10.23 14.10
C GLY A 49 -0.59 -9.04 14.03
N ILE A 50 -1.63 -9.13 13.21
CA ILE A 50 -2.67 -8.09 13.10
C ILE A 50 -3.47 -7.97 14.40
N LYS A 51 -3.92 -9.10 14.96
CA LYS A 51 -4.64 -9.13 16.25
C LYS A 51 -3.82 -8.45 17.33
N ARG A 52 -2.56 -8.79 17.45
CA ARG A 52 -1.66 -8.20 18.46
C ARG A 52 -1.51 -6.70 18.27
N LYS A 53 -1.36 -6.25 17.03
CA LYS A 53 -1.22 -4.81 16.73
C LYS A 53 -2.50 -4.05 17.06
N LEU A 54 -3.65 -4.55 16.67
CA LEU A 54 -4.94 -3.90 16.94
C LEU A 54 -5.30 -3.91 18.42
N ALA A 55 -5.00 -5.00 19.13
CA ALA A 55 -5.29 -5.13 20.55
C ALA A 55 -4.54 -4.15 21.46
N ARG A 56 -3.45 -3.56 20.97
CA ARG A 56 -2.72 -2.51 21.71
C ARG A 56 -3.48 -1.20 21.80
N VAL A 57 -4.32 -0.90 20.82
CA VAL A 57 -5.05 0.36 20.70
C VAL A 57 -6.54 0.18 20.91
N PHE A 58 -7.09 -0.92 20.45
CA PHE A 58 -8.52 -1.24 20.47
C PHE A 58 -8.77 -2.47 21.35
N LYS A 59 -9.94 -2.53 21.99
CA LYS A 59 -10.26 -3.56 22.99
C LYS A 59 -11.38 -4.48 22.56
N TRP A 60 -11.39 -4.87 21.29
CA TRP A 60 -12.34 -5.87 20.81
C TRP A 60 -11.88 -7.27 21.24
N LYS A 61 -12.83 -8.15 21.46
CA LYS A 61 -12.55 -9.54 21.84
C LYS A 61 -12.08 -10.37 20.64
N HIS A 62 -12.64 -10.08 19.47
CA HIS A 62 -12.38 -10.83 18.25
C HIS A 62 -12.02 -9.90 17.09
N TYR A 63 -11.14 -10.38 16.22
CA TYR A 63 -10.77 -9.69 14.98
C TYR A 63 -10.85 -10.68 13.83
N TYR A 64 -11.62 -10.34 12.80
CA TYR A 64 -11.83 -11.18 11.63
C TYR A 64 -11.36 -10.45 10.35
N GLU A 65 -10.71 -11.19 9.45
CA GLU A 65 -10.39 -10.67 8.13
C GLU A 65 -11.57 -10.92 7.20
N LEU A 66 -12.23 -9.87 6.75
CA LEU A 66 -13.42 -9.95 5.91
C LEU A 66 -13.06 -9.98 4.42
N ASN A 67 -12.01 -9.29 4.04
CA ASN A 67 -11.54 -9.23 2.67
C ASN A 67 -10.08 -8.78 2.64
N SER A 68 -9.39 -9.11 1.55
CA SER A 68 -8.04 -8.60 1.29
C SER A 68 -7.82 -8.38 -0.19
N LYS A 69 -7.00 -7.39 -0.52
CA LYS A 69 -6.58 -7.11 -1.90
C LYS A 69 -5.11 -6.73 -1.93
N GLN A 70 -4.43 -7.24 -2.93
CA GLN A 70 -3.06 -6.85 -3.24
C GLN A 70 -3.08 -5.69 -4.23
N MET A 71 -2.24 -4.68 -3.98
CA MET A 71 -2.12 -3.50 -4.82
C MET A 71 -0.65 -3.30 -5.20
N ASN A 72 -0.38 -3.20 -6.49
CA ASN A 72 0.94 -2.86 -7.01
C ASN A 72 0.86 -1.44 -7.57
N ILE A 73 1.58 -0.50 -6.95
CA ILE A 73 1.45 0.92 -7.25
C ILE A 73 2.80 1.47 -7.67
N ALA A 74 2.89 1.88 -8.94
CA ALA A 74 4.08 2.54 -9.46
C ALA A 74 4.30 3.89 -8.78
N ASP A 75 5.53 4.37 -8.86
CA ASP A 75 5.92 5.65 -8.29
C ASP A 75 5.02 6.79 -8.77
N THR A 76 4.58 7.64 -7.86
CA THR A 76 3.67 8.78 -8.07
C THR A 76 2.25 8.41 -8.55
N VAL A 77 1.93 7.13 -8.71
CA VAL A 77 0.62 6.67 -9.17
C VAL A 77 -0.34 6.53 -7.97
N THR A 78 -1.60 6.83 -8.22
CA THR A 78 -2.71 6.58 -7.28
C THR A 78 -3.57 5.44 -7.79
N LYS A 79 -3.85 4.47 -6.94
CA LYS A 79 -4.80 3.38 -7.21
C LYS A 79 -5.88 3.32 -6.15
N SER A 80 -7.05 2.86 -6.56
CA SER A 80 -8.19 2.66 -5.68
C SER A 80 -8.46 1.17 -5.50
N ALA A 81 -8.94 0.80 -4.32
CA ALA A 81 -9.42 -0.55 -4.05
C ALA A 81 -10.70 -0.50 -3.22
N LYS A 82 -11.68 -1.30 -3.60
CA LYS A 82 -12.92 -1.51 -2.88
C LYS A 82 -12.81 -2.79 -2.07
N LEU A 83 -12.93 -2.69 -0.75
CA LEU A 83 -12.81 -3.85 0.14
C LEU A 83 -14.19 -4.33 0.63
N SER A 84 -15.20 -3.47 0.56
CA SER A 84 -16.60 -3.81 0.77
C SER A 84 -17.49 -2.79 0.07
N ARG A 85 -18.80 -2.93 0.18
CA ARG A 85 -19.74 -1.92 -0.32
C ARG A 85 -19.50 -0.54 0.29
N ALA A 86 -19.09 -0.52 1.55
CA ALA A 86 -18.88 0.73 2.28
C ALA A 86 -17.41 1.19 2.24
N ALA A 87 -16.46 0.27 2.27
CA ALA A 87 -15.04 0.59 2.45
C ALA A 87 -14.28 0.66 1.13
N GLN A 88 -13.73 1.83 0.83
CA GLN A 88 -12.87 2.05 -0.32
C GLN A 88 -11.64 2.84 0.12
N ILE A 89 -10.49 2.50 -0.46
CA ILE A 89 -9.25 3.24 -0.25
C ILE A 89 -8.70 3.78 -1.56
N LYS A 90 -8.02 4.92 -1.48
CA LYS A 90 -7.12 5.44 -2.52
C LYS A 90 -5.72 5.48 -1.95
N VAL A 91 -4.77 4.91 -2.66
CA VAL A 91 -3.38 4.83 -2.23
C VAL A 91 -2.48 5.46 -3.28
N THR A 92 -1.66 6.40 -2.85
CA THR A 92 -0.66 7.05 -3.69
C THR A 92 0.73 6.66 -3.22
N ASN A 93 1.55 6.17 -4.14
CA ASN A 93 2.97 5.95 -3.89
C ASN A 93 3.70 7.29 -3.97
N ARG A 94 4.23 7.77 -2.84
CA ARG A 94 4.92 9.06 -2.72
C ARG A 94 6.44 8.95 -2.77
N LYS A 95 6.99 7.86 -3.29
CA LYS A 95 8.42 7.54 -3.33
C LYS A 95 9.02 7.18 -1.97
N ASN A 96 10.14 6.46 -2.01
CA ASN A 96 10.95 6.11 -0.83
C ASN A 96 10.17 5.36 0.27
N GLY A 97 9.21 4.51 -0.14
CA GLY A 97 8.36 3.77 0.80
C GLY A 97 7.27 4.59 1.48
N LYS A 98 7.16 5.88 1.14
CA LYS A 98 6.09 6.74 1.67
C LYS A 98 4.80 6.52 0.88
N VAL A 99 3.72 6.23 1.57
CA VAL A 99 2.40 6.06 0.99
C VAL A 99 1.39 7.00 1.63
N ALA A 100 0.55 7.60 0.81
CA ALA A 100 -0.59 8.40 1.25
C ALA A 100 -1.87 7.60 1.00
N VAL A 101 -2.67 7.41 2.04
CA VAL A 101 -3.89 6.61 1.98
C VAL A 101 -5.08 7.44 2.41
N THR A 102 -6.13 7.42 1.61
CA THR A 102 -7.42 8.01 1.94
C THR A 102 -8.45 6.91 2.08
N LEU A 103 -9.15 6.89 3.20
CA LEU A 103 -10.22 5.94 3.48
C LEU A 103 -11.57 6.61 3.27
N PHE A 104 -12.41 5.97 2.48
CA PHE A 104 -13.79 6.38 2.23
C PHE A 104 -14.76 5.36 2.81
N SER A 105 -15.82 5.86 3.42
CA SER A 105 -16.97 5.07 3.82
C SER A 105 -18.21 5.60 3.15
N LYS A 106 -18.89 4.76 2.37
CA LYS A 106 -20.10 5.13 1.60
C LYS A 106 -19.89 6.39 0.76
N GLY A 107 -18.72 6.52 0.13
CA GLY A 107 -18.34 7.65 -0.71
C GLY A 107 -17.86 8.90 0.04
N LYS A 108 -17.87 8.91 1.35
CA LYS A 108 -17.38 10.03 2.17
C LYS A 108 -15.98 9.75 2.70
N MET A 109 -15.10 10.74 2.60
CA MET A 109 -13.77 10.64 3.19
C MET A 109 -13.87 10.61 4.72
N LEU A 110 -13.27 9.57 5.33
CA LEU A 110 -13.19 9.43 6.78
C LEU A 110 -11.85 9.90 7.33
N VAL A 111 -10.76 9.48 6.72
CA VAL A 111 -9.42 9.74 7.21
C VAL A 111 -8.43 9.70 6.05
N GLN A 112 -7.41 10.53 6.16
CA GLN A 112 -6.26 10.53 5.27
C GLN A 112 -4.99 10.41 6.12
N LYS A 113 -4.08 9.54 5.71
CA LYS A 113 -2.85 9.27 6.44
C LYS A 113 -1.69 9.08 5.48
N THR A 114 -0.55 9.69 5.80
CA THR A 114 0.70 9.49 5.07
C THR A 114 1.72 8.90 6.02
N GLN A 115 2.39 7.84 5.62
CA GLN A 115 3.34 7.12 6.46
C GLN A 115 4.38 6.43 5.59
N ASN A 116 5.60 6.29 6.11
CA ASN A 116 6.57 5.36 5.56
C ASN A 116 6.13 3.94 5.91
N LEU A 117 5.98 3.11 4.88
CA LEU A 117 5.59 1.72 5.04
C LEU A 117 6.78 0.84 4.70
N LYS A 118 7.45 0.34 5.74
CA LYS A 118 8.60 -0.57 5.62
C LYS A 118 8.14 -2.01 5.67
N PRO A 119 8.91 -2.97 5.13
CA PRO A 119 8.63 -4.39 5.31
C PRO A 119 8.42 -4.72 6.79
N GLY A 120 7.35 -5.47 7.10
CA GLY A 120 6.98 -5.83 8.48
C GLY A 120 6.22 -4.78 9.26
N SER A 121 6.08 -3.54 8.75
CA SER A 121 5.26 -2.51 9.36
C SER A 121 3.83 -2.54 8.84
N HIS A 122 2.90 -1.98 9.62
CA HIS A 122 1.49 -1.90 9.28
C HIS A 122 1.00 -0.47 9.42
N MET A 123 0.13 -0.06 8.52
CA MET A 123 -0.66 1.16 8.64
C MET A 123 -2.10 0.76 8.95
N VAL A 124 -2.67 1.32 10.01
CA VAL A 124 -4.05 1.05 10.42
C VAL A 124 -4.89 2.31 10.24
N LEU A 125 -6.01 2.17 9.53
CA LEU A 125 -7.02 3.21 9.41
C LEU A 125 -8.32 2.68 10.00
N ALA A 126 -8.85 3.39 10.99
CA ALA A 126 -10.12 3.02 11.63
C ALA A 126 -11.29 3.57 10.80
N GLY A 127 -12.24 2.71 10.52
CA GLY A 127 -13.51 3.08 9.93
C GLY A 127 -14.54 3.49 10.98
N ASN A 128 -15.81 3.36 10.63
CA ASN A 128 -16.90 3.68 11.54
C ASN A 128 -16.99 2.66 12.68
N THR A 129 -17.27 3.15 13.89
CA THR A 129 -17.49 2.33 15.06
C THR A 129 -18.99 2.28 15.35
N GLU A 130 -19.49 1.06 15.56
CA GLU A 130 -20.81 0.80 16.08
C GLU A 130 -20.71 0.36 17.57
N SER A 131 -21.82 0.13 18.25
CA SER A 131 -21.82 -0.15 19.68
C SER A 131 -21.04 -1.41 20.08
N ASP A 132 -21.02 -2.43 19.23
CA ASP A 132 -20.41 -3.74 19.50
C ASP A 132 -19.39 -4.17 18.45
N SER A 133 -19.08 -3.29 17.47
CA SER A 133 -18.13 -3.58 16.41
C SER A 133 -17.50 -2.33 15.84
N ALA A 134 -16.35 -2.52 15.23
CA ALA A 134 -15.66 -1.52 14.40
C ALA A 134 -14.95 -2.21 13.27
N TRP A 135 -14.70 -1.50 12.18
CA TRP A 135 -13.92 -2.05 11.09
C TRP A 135 -12.66 -1.21 10.85
N PHE A 136 -11.65 -1.87 10.34
CA PHE A 136 -10.32 -1.30 10.12
C PHE A 136 -9.81 -1.68 8.74
N ILE A 137 -9.04 -0.81 8.14
CA ILE A 137 -8.17 -1.16 7.02
C ILE A 137 -6.75 -1.28 7.54
N VAL A 138 -6.14 -2.43 7.29
CA VAL A 138 -4.74 -2.70 7.65
C VAL A 138 -3.94 -2.86 6.37
N LEU A 139 -2.98 -1.96 6.17
CA LEU A 139 -2.08 -1.98 5.03
C LEU A 139 -0.70 -2.46 5.48
N SER A 140 -0.13 -3.36 4.71
CA SER A 140 1.24 -3.84 4.93
C SER A 140 1.98 -3.89 3.61
N ASP A 141 3.31 -3.68 3.66
CA ASP A 141 4.19 -3.96 2.54
C ASP A 141 4.28 -5.48 2.37
N SER A 142 4.04 -5.97 1.16
CA SER A 142 4.07 -7.40 0.85
C SER A 142 5.36 -7.84 0.14
N ASN A 143 6.38 -6.97 0.08
CA ASN A 143 7.71 -7.31 -0.42
C ASN A 143 8.57 -8.01 0.64
#